data_974dd79b4bc26435f8378a7d90887168
#
_entry.id   974dd79b4bc26435f8378a7d90887168
#
_cell.length_a   1.000
_cell.length_b   1.000
_cell.length_c   1.000
_cell.angle_alpha   90.00
_cell.angle_beta   90.00
_cell.angle_gamma   90.00
#
_symmetry.space_group_name_H-M   'P 1'
#
loop_
_entity.id
_entity.type
_entity.pdbx_description
1 polymer ?
#
loop_
_entity_poly.entity_id
_entity_poly.type
_entity_poly.pdbx_seq_one_letter_code
_entity_poly.pdbx_strand_id
1 'polypeptide(L)'
;MAVPFVAPGPAGVAIRDRLKHLTPQDEKVLRAVGEHQGALASRDLKARCADGHDHSTDAWAARKRELTKESSSRIAGAITKATHDQWALARRCQAAHLQSLAAGITMLRHRLSLPVGEKGTKRAAGGYHSRGEWFRKSRRLAALEARHAAAVAEFQAGRVRVVRGGRRLLNTRHHLTQARLTEDQWRQRWEAERWFIAADGESGKRFGNETIRVTPDGEVCIKLPVPLAHLANAGHGRYVLTSRISFAHRGA
;
A
#
# COMPACT_ATOMS: atom_id res chain seq x y z
N MET A 1 -11.08 7.49 32.52
CA MET A 1 -10.00 7.36 31.54
C MET A 1 -10.27 6.10 30.72
N ALA A 2 -10.44 6.20 29.40
CA ALA A 2 -10.61 5.03 28.56
C ALA A 2 -9.27 4.26 28.49
N VAL A 3 -9.30 2.97 28.79
CA VAL A 3 -8.12 2.11 28.64
C VAL A 3 -7.76 2.07 27.16
N PRO A 4 -6.50 2.37 26.78
CA PRO A 4 -6.12 2.33 25.37
C PRO A 4 -6.29 0.90 24.85
N PHE A 5 -7.01 0.74 23.73
CA PHE A 5 -7.14 -0.53 23.04
C PHE A 5 -5.77 -0.95 22.51
N VAL A 6 -5.21 -1.98 23.11
CA VAL A 6 -4.02 -2.64 22.60
C VAL A 6 -4.49 -3.84 21.78
N ALA A 7 -4.32 -3.76 20.46
CA ALA A 7 -4.58 -4.91 19.62
C ALA A 7 -3.67 -6.09 20.05
N PRO A 8 -4.21 -7.32 20.21
CA PRO A 8 -3.37 -8.47 20.48
C PRO A 8 -2.34 -8.63 19.36
N GLY A 9 -1.11 -8.95 19.72
CA GLY A 9 -0.05 -9.23 18.76
C GLY A 9 -0.44 -10.38 17.81
N PRO A 10 0.18 -10.48 16.62
CA PRO A 10 -0.12 -11.56 15.70
C PRO A 10 0.16 -12.93 16.35
N ALA A 11 -0.84 -13.80 16.30
CA ALA A 11 -0.78 -15.15 16.91
C ALA A 11 -0.06 -16.18 16.03
N GLY A 12 0.81 -15.76 15.11
CA GLY A 12 1.49 -16.66 14.19
C GLY A 12 2.90 -16.22 13.82
N VAL A 13 3.68 -17.15 13.27
CA VAL A 13 5.02 -16.90 12.76
C VAL A 13 4.97 -16.62 11.25
N ALA A 14 5.51 -15.50 10.80
CA ALA A 14 5.69 -15.21 9.40
C ALA A 14 7.06 -15.73 8.93
N ILE A 15 7.06 -16.76 8.09
CA ILE A 15 8.27 -17.27 7.45
C ILE A 15 8.42 -16.57 6.09
N ARG A 16 9.58 -15.96 5.85
CA ARG A 16 9.92 -15.34 4.56
C ARG A 16 10.99 -16.16 3.89
N ASP A 17 10.73 -16.57 2.66
CA ASP A 17 11.70 -17.25 1.82
C ASP A 17 11.60 -16.74 0.38
N ARG A 18 12.57 -17.15 -0.44
CA ARG A 18 12.61 -16.83 -1.88
C ARG A 18 12.43 -18.10 -2.68
N LEU A 19 11.56 -18.03 -3.67
CA LEU A 19 11.53 -19.06 -4.72
C LEU A 19 12.83 -18.99 -5.51
N LYS A 20 13.58 -20.09 -5.50
CA LYS A 20 14.85 -20.23 -6.21
C LYS A 20 14.68 -21.21 -7.37
N HIS A 21 15.51 -21.06 -8.41
CA HIS A 21 15.55 -21.99 -9.54
C HIS A 21 14.19 -22.17 -10.24
N LEU A 22 13.43 -21.07 -10.39
CA LEU A 22 12.21 -21.08 -11.17
C LEU A 22 12.52 -21.43 -12.63
N THR A 23 11.72 -22.32 -13.20
CA THR A 23 11.78 -22.56 -14.65
C THR A 23 11.14 -21.39 -15.42
N PRO A 24 11.48 -21.19 -16.71
CA PRO A 24 10.83 -20.17 -17.53
C PRO A 24 9.30 -20.30 -17.56
N GLN A 25 8.80 -21.51 -17.46
CA GLN A 25 7.34 -21.77 -17.40
C GLN A 25 6.76 -21.35 -16.05
N ASP A 26 7.44 -21.64 -14.92
CA ASP A 26 7.00 -21.18 -13.59
C ASP A 26 6.96 -19.65 -13.53
N GLU A 27 8.02 -18.99 -14.05
CA GLU A 27 8.06 -17.53 -14.12
C GLU A 27 6.91 -16.95 -14.95
N LYS A 28 6.63 -17.54 -16.12
CA LYS A 28 5.53 -17.14 -16.99
C LYS A 28 4.18 -17.22 -16.28
N VAL A 29 3.93 -18.33 -15.58
CA VAL A 29 2.65 -18.54 -14.88
C VAL A 29 2.52 -17.61 -13.68
N LEU A 30 3.59 -17.48 -12.85
CA LEU A 30 3.58 -16.56 -11.71
C LEU A 30 3.38 -15.12 -12.16
N ARG A 31 4.02 -14.70 -13.26
CA ARG A 31 3.82 -13.38 -13.86
C ARG A 31 2.37 -13.19 -14.27
N ALA A 32 1.79 -14.11 -15.03
CA ALA A 32 0.40 -14.02 -15.49
C ALA A 32 -0.59 -13.93 -14.30
N VAL A 33 -0.38 -14.71 -13.24
CA VAL A 33 -1.20 -14.65 -12.01
C VAL A 33 -1.00 -13.31 -11.31
N GLY A 34 0.25 -12.86 -11.17
CA GLY A 34 0.59 -11.59 -10.53
C GLY A 34 -0.01 -10.39 -11.24
N GLU A 35 0.05 -10.36 -12.57
CA GLU A 35 -0.53 -9.33 -13.42
C GLU A 35 -2.06 -9.32 -13.33
N HIS A 36 -2.70 -10.47 -13.48
CA HIS A 36 -4.16 -10.61 -13.39
C HIS A 36 -4.68 -10.13 -12.03
N GLN A 37 -4.17 -10.69 -10.93
CA GLN A 37 -4.59 -10.28 -9.59
C GLN A 37 -4.19 -8.82 -9.29
N GLY A 38 -3.05 -8.37 -9.81
CA GLY A 38 -2.58 -6.99 -9.72
C GLY A 38 -3.50 -6.00 -10.41
N ALA A 39 -4.06 -6.36 -11.57
CA ALA A 39 -5.08 -5.55 -12.27
C ALA A 39 -6.37 -5.46 -11.45
N LEU A 40 -6.85 -6.59 -10.90
CA LEU A 40 -8.02 -6.62 -10.01
C LEU A 40 -7.82 -5.74 -8.78
N ALA A 41 -6.68 -5.84 -8.11
CA ALA A 41 -6.35 -5.03 -6.96
C ALA A 41 -6.22 -3.53 -7.30
N SER A 42 -5.72 -3.20 -8.49
CA SER A 42 -5.64 -1.80 -8.95
C SER A 42 -7.04 -1.23 -9.21
N ARG A 43 -7.94 -2.02 -9.79
CA ARG A 43 -9.34 -1.65 -10.03
C ARG A 43 -10.10 -1.44 -8.72
N ASP A 44 -9.98 -2.36 -7.76
CA ASP A 44 -10.62 -2.25 -6.45
C ASP A 44 -10.11 -1.04 -5.66
N LEU A 45 -8.79 -0.82 -5.63
CA LEU A 45 -8.22 0.34 -4.96
C LEU A 45 -8.69 1.67 -5.58
N LYS A 46 -8.77 1.74 -6.93
CA LYS A 46 -9.29 2.92 -7.63
C LYS A 46 -10.74 3.19 -7.25
N ALA A 47 -11.59 2.17 -7.27
CA ALA A 47 -13.00 2.28 -6.88
C ALA A 47 -13.12 2.71 -5.40
N ARG A 48 -12.36 2.08 -4.50
CA ARG A 48 -12.33 2.43 -3.07
C ARG A 48 -11.92 3.88 -2.81
N CYS A 49 -10.95 4.38 -3.54
CA CYS A 49 -10.54 5.79 -3.45
C CYS A 49 -11.60 6.75 -4.00
N ALA A 50 -12.42 6.32 -4.96
CA ALA A 50 -13.50 7.10 -5.54
C ALA A 50 -14.74 7.16 -4.63
N ASP A 51 -15.05 6.07 -3.91
CA ASP A 51 -16.19 5.99 -2.98
C ASP A 51 -15.99 6.84 -1.71
N GLY A 52 -14.79 7.32 -1.47
CA GLY A 52 -14.51 8.23 -0.36
C GLY A 52 -14.64 7.57 1.01
N HIS A 53 -15.68 7.90 1.76
CA HIS A 53 -15.91 7.38 3.12
C HIS A 53 -16.80 6.13 3.19
N ASP A 54 -17.39 5.72 2.08
CA ASP A 54 -18.28 4.54 2.07
C ASP A 54 -17.46 3.24 2.09
N HIS A 55 -17.20 2.76 3.29
CA HIS A 55 -16.53 1.50 3.58
C HIS A 55 -17.39 0.61 4.49
N SER A 56 -18.70 0.67 4.31
CA SER A 56 -19.66 -0.17 5.02
C SER A 56 -19.40 -1.67 4.77
N THR A 57 -19.95 -2.51 5.65
CA THR A 57 -19.91 -3.97 5.49
C THR A 57 -20.53 -4.41 4.15
N ASP A 58 -21.61 -3.74 3.74
CA ASP A 58 -22.31 -4.05 2.49
C ASP A 58 -21.48 -3.66 1.26
N ALA A 59 -20.86 -2.48 1.28
CA ALA A 59 -19.92 -2.06 0.24
C ALA A 59 -18.74 -3.03 0.12
N TRP A 60 -18.20 -3.50 1.25
CA TRP A 60 -17.15 -4.52 1.28
C TRP A 60 -17.61 -5.84 0.66
N ALA A 61 -18.78 -6.33 1.06
CA ALA A 61 -19.35 -7.57 0.53
C ALA A 61 -19.64 -7.48 -0.98
N ALA A 62 -20.15 -6.35 -1.46
CA ALA A 62 -20.40 -6.10 -2.87
C ALA A 62 -19.10 -6.15 -3.69
N ARG A 63 -18.04 -5.46 -3.25
CA ARG A 63 -16.71 -5.49 -3.89
C ARG A 63 -16.14 -6.90 -3.97
N LYS A 64 -16.21 -7.63 -2.84
CA LYS A 64 -15.73 -9.01 -2.79
C LYS A 64 -16.47 -9.91 -3.77
N ARG A 65 -17.80 -9.76 -3.89
CA ARG A 65 -18.60 -10.52 -4.87
C ARG A 65 -18.17 -10.25 -6.32
N GLU A 66 -17.97 -8.97 -6.67
CA GLU A 66 -17.50 -8.62 -8.03
C GLU A 66 -16.13 -9.22 -8.34
N LEU A 67 -15.16 -9.08 -7.44
CA LEU A 67 -13.83 -9.67 -7.63
C LEU A 67 -13.86 -11.20 -7.70
N THR A 68 -14.81 -11.83 -7.00
CA THR A 68 -14.95 -13.30 -7.00
C THR A 68 -15.31 -13.84 -8.38
N LYS A 69 -16.04 -13.07 -9.20
CA LYS A 69 -16.41 -13.48 -10.57
C LYS A 69 -15.19 -13.73 -11.47
N GLU A 70 -14.13 -12.98 -11.27
CA GLU A 70 -12.91 -13.03 -12.08
C GLU A 70 -11.74 -13.75 -11.37
N SER A 71 -11.94 -14.19 -10.12
CA SER A 71 -10.89 -14.82 -9.33
C SER A 71 -11.45 -16.00 -8.50
N SER A 72 -11.36 -15.88 -7.19
CA SER A 72 -12.03 -16.77 -6.24
C SER A 72 -12.36 -16.00 -4.97
N SER A 73 -13.25 -16.51 -4.14
CA SER A 73 -13.61 -15.83 -2.87
C SER A 73 -12.41 -15.57 -1.96
N ARG A 74 -11.37 -16.42 -2.02
CA ARG A 74 -10.14 -16.30 -1.22
C ARG A 74 -9.19 -15.23 -1.78
N ILE A 75 -9.04 -15.18 -3.09
CA ILE A 75 -8.28 -14.12 -3.77
C ILE A 75 -9.00 -12.79 -3.61
N ALA A 76 -10.30 -12.75 -3.82
CA ALA A 76 -11.12 -11.55 -3.63
C ALA A 76 -11.04 -11.01 -2.19
N GLY A 77 -11.05 -11.90 -1.18
CA GLY A 77 -10.83 -11.53 0.22
C GLY A 77 -9.49 -10.87 0.45
N ALA A 78 -8.41 -11.50 -0.02
CA ALA A 78 -7.06 -10.96 0.09
C ALA A 78 -6.91 -9.60 -0.62
N ILE A 79 -7.49 -9.43 -1.81
CA ILE A 79 -7.48 -8.17 -2.55
C ILE A 79 -8.21 -7.07 -1.77
N THR A 80 -9.46 -7.32 -1.33
CA THR A 80 -10.25 -6.31 -0.61
C THR A 80 -9.60 -5.88 0.68
N LYS A 81 -8.96 -6.79 1.42
CA LYS A 81 -8.20 -6.48 2.62
C LYS A 81 -6.98 -5.61 2.31
N ALA A 82 -6.13 -6.03 1.37
CA ALA A 82 -4.92 -5.31 1.01
C ALA A 82 -5.20 -3.90 0.47
N THR A 83 -6.25 -3.72 -0.33
CA THR A 83 -6.63 -2.40 -0.87
C THR A 83 -7.24 -1.50 0.21
N HIS A 84 -7.99 -2.08 1.16
CA HIS A 84 -8.46 -1.35 2.33
C HIS A 84 -7.29 -0.87 3.20
N ASP A 85 -6.32 -1.73 3.49
CA ASP A 85 -5.15 -1.37 4.28
C ASP A 85 -4.33 -0.24 3.63
N GLN A 86 -4.17 -0.28 2.29
CA GLN A 86 -3.51 0.80 1.54
C GLN A 86 -4.29 2.12 1.61
N TRP A 87 -5.61 2.07 1.46
CA TRP A 87 -6.47 3.23 1.61
C TRP A 87 -6.43 3.79 3.03
N ALA A 88 -6.58 2.95 4.06
CA ALA A 88 -6.55 3.36 5.45
C ALA A 88 -5.19 3.96 5.86
N LEU A 89 -4.08 3.39 5.35
CA LEU A 89 -2.75 3.97 5.54
C LEU A 89 -2.66 5.36 4.93
N ALA A 90 -3.15 5.55 3.70
CA ALA A 90 -3.14 6.85 3.04
C ALA A 90 -3.98 7.88 3.79
N ARG A 91 -5.13 7.48 4.36
CA ARG A 91 -5.95 8.35 5.24
C ARG A 91 -5.18 8.77 6.48
N ARG A 92 -4.49 7.85 7.15
CA ARG A 92 -3.62 8.19 8.31
C ARG A 92 -2.51 9.15 7.92
N CYS A 93 -1.88 8.94 6.76
CA CYS A 93 -0.85 9.86 6.25
C CYS A 93 -1.41 11.25 5.95
N GLN A 94 -2.63 11.36 5.41
CA GLN A 94 -3.30 12.66 5.22
C GLN A 94 -3.54 13.36 6.55
N ALA A 95 -4.06 12.66 7.56
CA ALA A 95 -4.28 13.24 8.89
C ALA A 95 -2.98 13.75 9.51
N ALA A 96 -1.90 12.97 9.46
CA ALA A 96 -0.58 13.38 9.93
C ALA A 96 -0.04 14.60 9.16
N HIS A 97 -0.28 14.67 7.84
CA HIS A 97 0.10 15.83 7.04
C HIS A 97 -0.65 17.10 7.45
N LEU A 98 -1.96 17.01 7.71
CA LEU A 98 -2.76 18.14 8.22
C LEU A 98 -2.22 18.65 9.54
N GLN A 99 -1.91 17.76 10.49
CA GLN A 99 -1.31 18.13 11.77
C GLN A 99 0.04 18.82 11.59
N SER A 100 0.88 18.32 10.70
CA SER A 100 2.18 18.92 10.38
C SER A 100 2.05 20.32 9.79
N LEU A 101 1.10 20.54 8.86
CA LEU A 101 0.81 21.85 8.30
C LEU A 101 0.28 22.82 9.37
N ALA A 102 -0.65 22.39 10.22
CA ALA A 102 -1.21 23.19 11.30
C ALA A 102 -0.13 23.62 12.29
N ALA A 103 0.76 22.70 12.70
CA ALA A 103 1.87 23.02 13.58
C ALA A 103 2.84 24.04 12.96
N GLY A 104 3.16 23.86 11.65
CA GLY A 104 4.00 24.82 10.92
C GLY A 104 3.37 26.21 10.80
N ILE A 105 2.06 26.30 10.57
CA ILE A 105 1.29 27.55 10.55
C ILE A 105 1.34 28.24 11.92
N THR A 106 1.06 27.49 12.99
CA THR A 106 1.08 28.02 14.37
C THR A 106 2.45 28.59 14.72
N MET A 107 3.52 27.87 14.41
CA MET A 107 4.88 28.34 14.65
C MET A 107 5.22 29.61 13.85
N LEU A 108 4.83 29.66 12.56
CA LEU A 108 5.06 30.84 11.73
C LEU A 108 4.26 32.05 12.21
N ARG A 109 2.99 31.89 12.57
CA ARG A 109 2.13 32.94 13.13
C ARG A 109 2.74 33.50 14.40
N HIS A 110 3.15 32.63 15.34
CA HIS A 110 3.81 33.05 16.57
C HIS A 110 5.06 33.90 16.30
N ARG A 111 5.98 33.42 15.44
CA ARG A 111 7.21 34.16 15.11
C ARG A 111 6.97 35.47 14.36
N LEU A 112 5.91 35.56 13.57
CA LEU A 112 5.51 36.76 12.85
C LEU A 112 4.84 37.81 13.73
N SER A 113 4.24 37.38 14.87
CA SER A 113 3.66 38.31 15.86
C SER A 113 4.69 38.97 16.76
N LEU A 114 5.93 38.46 16.78
CA LEU A 114 7.03 39.04 17.59
C LEU A 114 7.70 40.18 16.81
N PRO A 115 8.26 41.20 17.53
CA PRO A 115 9.04 42.26 16.91
C PRO A 115 10.21 41.71 16.10
N VAL A 116 10.53 42.41 14.99
CA VAL A 116 11.70 42.06 14.18
C VAL A 116 12.99 42.28 14.99
N GLY A 117 13.86 41.28 15.01
CA GLY A 117 15.09 41.28 15.79
C GLY A 117 14.95 40.79 17.25
N GLU A 118 13.73 40.47 17.69
CA GLU A 118 13.53 39.90 19.03
C GLU A 118 14.26 38.57 19.19
N LYS A 119 15.08 38.46 20.22
CA LYS A 119 15.87 37.25 20.51
C LYS A 119 14.99 36.18 21.15
N GLY A 120 15.13 34.96 20.70
CA GLY A 120 14.51 33.81 21.33
C GLY A 120 15.21 33.38 22.62
N THR A 121 14.54 32.50 23.35
CA THR A 121 15.09 31.82 24.54
C THR A 121 15.38 30.37 24.21
N LYS A 122 15.96 29.60 25.16
CA LYS A 122 16.13 28.13 25.00
C LYS A 122 14.81 27.39 24.81
N ARG A 123 13.68 27.97 25.22
CA ARG A 123 12.35 27.34 25.19
C ARG A 123 11.39 27.93 24.16
N ALA A 124 11.68 29.12 23.60
CA ALA A 124 10.82 29.83 22.67
C ALA A 124 11.64 30.48 21.55
N ALA A 125 11.21 30.26 20.31
CA ALA A 125 11.82 30.90 19.15
C ALA A 125 11.51 32.41 19.16
N GLY A 126 12.52 33.26 18.88
CA GLY A 126 12.35 34.69 18.71
C GLY A 126 11.73 35.10 17.38
N GLY A 127 11.58 36.40 17.19
CA GLY A 127 11.16 37.02 15.94
C GLY A 127 12.16 36.79 14.80
N TYR A 128 11.83 37.28 13.61
CA TYR A 128 12.73 37.18 12.45
C TYR A 128 13.79 38.30 12.49
N HIS A 129 14.98 38.00 11.97
CA HIS A 129 16.13 38.91 12.10
C HIS A 129 15.97 40.23 11.30
N SER A 130 15.21 40.23 10.21
CA SER A 130 15.02 41.40 9.38
C SER A 130 13.61 41.52 8.82
N ARG A 131 13.22 42.73 8.40
CA ARG A 131 11.95 43.01 7.73
C ARG A 131 11.84 42.20 6.41
N GLY A 132 12.94 42.03 5.69
CA GLY A 132 12.94 41.23 4.45
C GLY A 132 12.68 39.74 4.71
N GLU A 133 13.23 39.19 5.81
CA GLU A 133 12.94 37.81 6.23
C GLU A 133 11.50 37.71 6.72
N TRP A 134 11.04 38.63 7.56
CA TRP A 134 9.66 38.66 8.03
C TRP A 134 8.67 38.66 6.85
N PHE A 135 8.89 39.49 5.83
CA PHE A 135 8.02 39.56 4.65
C PHE A 135 8.02 38.24 3.85
N ARG A 136 9.19 37.60 3.63
CA ARG A 136 9.25 36.28 2.98
C ARG A 136 8.49 35.22 3.77
N LYS A 137 8.58 35.24 5.10
CA LYS A 137 7.88 34.28 5.99
C LYS A 137 6.38 34.55 6.04
N SER A 138 5.95 35.79 5.97
CA SER A 138 4.54 36.16 5.86
C SER A 138 3.92 35.59 4.57
N ARG A 139 4.60 35.74 3.41
CA ARG A 139 4.15 35.11 2.17
C ARG A 139 4.12 33.57 2.26
N ARG A 140 5.12 32.99 2.92
CA ARG A 140 5.13 31.53 3.15
C ARG A 140 3.97 31.10 4.04
N LEU A 141 3.60 31.87 5.05
CA LEU A 141 2.44 31.58 5.90
C LEU A 141 1.16 31.50 5.06
N ALA A 142 0.89 32.52 4.23
CA ALA A 142 -0.29 32.53 3.35
C ALA A 142 -0.33 31.30 2.42
N ALA A 143 0.82 30.91 1.85
CA ALA A 143 0.91 29.71 1.03
C ALA A 143 0.65 28.41 1.82
N LEU A 144 1.11 28.30 3.07
CA LEU A 144 0.84 27.15 3.93
C LEU A 144 -0.62 27.09 4.37
N GLU A 145 -1.24 28.22 4.66
CA GLU A 145 -2.67 28.32 5.00
C GLU A 145 -3.54 27.87 3.82
N ALA A 146 -3.24 28.32 2.62
CA ALA A 146 -3.95 27.87 1.41
C ALA A 146 -3.78 26.36 1.18
N ARG A 147 -2.57 25.81 1.37
CA ARG A 147 -2.32 24.37 1.28
C ARG A 147 -3.06 23.59 2.35
N HIS A 148 -3.09 24.09 3.58
CA HIS A 148 -3.83 23.46 4.68
C HIS A 148 -5.33 23.42 4.39
N ALA A 149 -5.92 24.54 3.94
CA ALA A 149 -7.33 24.61 3.58
C ALA A 149 -7.69 23.62 2.45
N ALA A 150 -6.88 23.54 1.40
CA ALA A 150 -7.06 22.58 0.32
C ALA A 150 -6.96 21.11 0.81
N ALA A 151 -5.97 20.82 1.67
CA ALA A 151 -5.79 19.47 2.23
C ALA A 151 -6.94 19.08 3.19
N VAL A 152 -7.47 20.03 3.96
CA VAL A 152 -8.67 19.83 4.80
C VAL A 152 -9.88 19.49 3.92
N ALA A 153 -10.11 20.23 2.84
CA ALA A 153 -11.21 19.97 1.93
C ALA A 153 -11.12 18.58 1.27
N GLU A 154 -9.92 18.17 0.81
CA GLU A 154 -9.69 16.81 0.28
C GLU A 154 -9.94 15.74 1.36
N PHE A 155 -9.47 15.98 2.58
CA PHE A 155 -9.67 15.06 3.70
C PHE A 155 -11.14 14.93 4.07
N GLN A 156 -11.88 16.02 4.19
CA GLN A 156 -13.31 16.03 4.50
C GLN A 156 -14.14 15.36 3.39
N ALA A 157 -13.77 15.55 2.14
CA ALA A 157 -14.40 14.89 1.00
C ALA A 157 -14.03 13.37 0.87
N GLY A 158 -13.23 12.81 1.79
CA GLY A 158 -12.78 11.42 1.72
C GLY A 158 -11.84 11.10 0.57
N ARG A 159 -11.37 12.10 -0.17
CA ARG A 159 -10.51 11.90 -1.33
C ARG A 159 -9.12 11.42 -0.92
N VAL A 160 -8.72 10.27 -1.44
CA VAL A 160 -7.41 9.66 -1.17
C VAL A 160 -6.69 9.43 -2.48
N ARG A 161 -5.40 9.77 -2.51
CA ARG A 161 -4.53 9.53 -3.66
C ARG A 161 -3.51 8.44 -3.31
N VAL A 162 -3.77 7.25 -3.75
CA VAL A 162 -2.87 6.11 -3.59
C VAL A 162 -2.25 5.75 -4.92
N VAL A 163 -0.93 5.56 -4.92
CA VAL A 163 -0.19 5.06 -6.08
C VAL A 163 0.22 3.63 -5.77
N ARG A 164 -0.42 2.68 -6.43
CA ARG A 164 -0.03 1.28 -6.36
C ARG A 164 1.31 1.07 -7.08
N GLY A 165 2.26 0.39 -6.45
CA GLY A 165 3.65 0.35 -6.88
C GLY A 165 4.53 1.45 -6.29
N GLY A 166 3.93 2.38 -5.52
CA GLY A 166 4.64 3.41 -4.76
C GLY A 166 4.93 4.70 -5.54
N ARG A 167 4.66 5.82 -4.89
CA ARG A 167 4.88 7.16 -5.47
C ARG A 167 6.35 7.42 -5.78
N ARG A 168 7.27 6.91 -4.95
CA ARG A 168 8.71 7.09 -5.18
C ARG A 168 9.13 6.46 -6.51
N LEU A 169 8.76 5.21 -6.76
CA LEU A 169 9.09 4.53 -8.01
C LEU A 169 8.40 5.18 -9.21
N LEU A 170 7.14 5.63 -9.06
CA LEU A 170 6.46 6.40 -10.11
C LEU A 170 7.23 7.65 -10.48
N ASN A 171 7.68 8.43 -9.49
CA ASN A 171 8.42 9.67 -9.72
C ASN A 171 9.82 9.42 -10.29
N THR A 172 10.45 8.27 -10.03
CA THR A 172 11.76 7.89 -10.56
C THR A 172 11.79 7.92 -12.10
N ARG A 173 10.67 7.72 -12.78
CA ARG A 173 10.57 7.81 -14.25
C ARG A 173 11.07 9.15 -14.82
N HIS A 174 11.00 10.23 -14.05
CA HIS A 174 11.45 11.57 -14.45
C HIS A 174 12.93 11.83 -14.16
N HIS A 175 13.61 10.89 -13.51
CA HIS A 175 15.00 11.04 -13.03
C HIS A 175 15.78 9.72 -13.20
N LEU A 176 15.59 9.03 -14.33
CA LEU A 176 16.17 7.70 -14.59
C LEU A 176 17.70 7.70 -14.51
N THR A 177 18.34 8.71 -15.08
CA THR A 177 19.81 8.86 -15.05
C THR A 177 20.33 8.94 -13.62
N GLN A 178 19.68 9.76 -12.76
CA GLN A 178 20.07 9.88 -11.35
C GLN A 178 19.83 8.58 -10.56
N ALA A 179 18.79 7.84 -10.93
CA ALA A 179 18.48 6.54 -10.35
C ALA A 179 19.33 5.40 -10.91
N ARG A 180 20.18 5.65 -11.89
CA ARG A 180 20.98 4.65 -12.63
C ARG A 180 20.13 3.51 -13.19
N LEU A 181 19.01 3.86 -13.81
CA LEU A 181 18.07 2.93 -14.43
C LEU A 181 17.88 3.29 -15.90
N THR A 182 17.73 2.26 -16.74
CA THR A 182 17.14 2.42 -18.06
C THR A 182 15.61 2.50 -17.95
N GLU A 183 14.94 2.97 -19.00
CA GLU A 183 13.48 2.99 -19.04
C GLU A 183 12.89 1.58 -18.91
N ASP A 184 13.47 0.59 -19.58
CA ASP A 184 13.00 -0.80 -19.52
C ASP A 184 13.19 -1.40 -18.12
N GLN A 185 14.32 -1.14 -17.46
CA GLN A 185 14.53 -1.57 -16.06
C GLN A 185 13.53 -0.91 -15.11
N TRP A 186 13.23 0.38 -15.31
CA TRP A 186 12.22 1.06 -14.52
C TRP A 186 10.83 0.45 -14.79
N ARG A 187 10.47 0.20 -16.06
CA ARG A 187 9.18 -0.39 -16.45
C ARG A 187 8.99 -1.77 -15.83
N GLN A 188 10.01 -2.64 -15.93
CA GLN A 188 9.99 -3.96 -15.30
C GLN A 188 9.76 -3.89 -13.79
N ARG A 189 10.48 -2.99 -13.08
CA ARG A 189 10.29 -2.78 -11.65
C ARG A 189 8.89 -2.24 -11.33
N TRP A 190 8.41 -1.29 -12.14
CA TRP A 190 7.10 -0.69 -11.98
C TRP A 190 5.97 -1.71 -12.15
N GLU A 191 6.08 -2.62 -13.10
CA GLU A 191 5.15 -3.72 -13.31
C GLU A 191 5.21 -4.71 -12.14
N ALA A 192 6.40 -5.15 -11.75
CA ALA A 192 6.61 -6.10 -10.66
C ALA A 192 6.03 -5.61 -9.32
N GLU A 193 6.24 -4.34 -8.97
CA GLU A 193 5.68 -3.72 -7.74
C GLU A 193 4.15 -3.62 -7.76
N ARG A 194 3.53 -3.83 -8.90
CA ARG A 194 2.07 -3.83 -9.06
C ARG A 194 1.47 -5.22 -9.13
N TRP A 195 2.29 -6.26 -9.19
CA TRP A 195 1.80 -7.63 -9.10
C TRP A 195 1.20 -7.90 -7.73
N PHE A 196 0.32 -8.89 -7.71
CA PHE A 196 -0.31 -9.31 -6.47
C PHE A 196 -0.58 -10.81 -6.53
N ILE A 197 -0.01 -11.56 -5.61
CA ILE A 197 -0.26 -12.99 -5.47
C ILE A 197 -0.53 -13.25 -3.99
N ALA A 198 -1.80 -13.31 -3.63
CA ALA A 198 -2.22 -13.63 -2.28
C ALA A 198 -3.61 -14.27 -2.29
N ALA A 199 -3.87 -15.09 -1.32
CA ALA A 199 -5.19 -15.67 -1.07
C ALA A 199 -5.37 -15.85 0.44
N ASP A 200 -6.59 -15.58 0.92
CA ASP A 200 -6.94 -15.81 2.32
C ASP A 200 -6.97 -17.30 2.64
N GLY A 201 -6.48 -17.66 3.82
CA GLY A 201 -6.66 -18.98 4.40
C GLY A 201 -8.09 -19.19 4.91
N GLU A 202 -8.37 -20.42 5.36
CA GLU A 202 -9.65 -20.80 5.97
C GLU A 202 -9.39 -21.69 7.17
N SER A 203 -9.92 -21.28 8.32
CA SER A 203 -9.89 -22.10 9.52
C SER A 203 -10.65 -23.43 9.31
N GLY A 204 -10.17 -24.51 9.86
CA GLY A 204 -10.79 -25.84 9.74
C GLY A 204 -10.48 -26.59 8.44
N LYS A 205 -9.72 -26.02 7.51
CA LYS A 205 -9.21 -26.74 6.34
C LYS A 205 -7.87 -27.40 6.63
N ARG A 206 -7.65 -28.58 6.04
CA ARG A 206 -6.43 -29.39 6.27
C ARG A 206 -5.14 -28.62 6.04
N PHE A 207 -5.08 -27.75 5.03
CA PHE A 207 -3.90 -26.97 4.68
C PHE A 207 -4.05 -25.48 5.02
N GLY A 208 -5.10 -25.08 5.70
CA GLY A 208 -5.40 -23.68 6.01
C GLY A 208 -5.71 -22.85 4.76
N ASN A 209 -4.83 -22.83 3.78
CA ASN A 209 -5.02 -22.14 2.49
C ASN A 209 -5.08 -23.16 1.35
N GLU A 210 -6.27 -23.38 0.82
CA GLU A 210 -6.49 -24.30 -0.31
C GLU A 210 -6.26 -23.66 -1.67
N THR A 211 -6.10 -22.34 -1.73
CA THR A 211 -5.86 -21.59 -2.97
C THR A 211 -4.37 -21.50 -3.28
N ILE A 212 -3.55 -21.17 -2.29
CA ILE A 212 -2.08 -21.20 -2.37
C ILE A 212 -1.61 -22.14 -1.26
N ARG A 213 -1.12 -23.29 -1.64
CA ARG A 213 -0.74 -24.36 -0.71
C ARG A 213 0.74 -24.64 -0.82
N VAL A 214 1.39 -24.80 0.32
CA VAL A 214 2.77 -25.28 0.43
C VAL A 214 2.74 -26.57 1.22
N THR A 215 3.32 -27.63 0.67
CA THR A 215 3.41 -28.92 1.36
C THR A 215 4.64 -28.97 2.28
N PRO A 216 4.71 -29.91 3.24
CA PRO A 216 5.87 -30.05 4.11
C PRO A 216 7.19 -30.30 3.37
N ASP A 217 7.14 -30.92 2.20
CA ASP A 217 8.28 -31.17 1.30
C ASP A 217 8.57 -29.99 0.35
N GLY A 218 7.92 -28.85 0.57
CA GLY A 218 8.20 -27.60 -0.13
C GLY A 218 7.55 -27.44 -1.49
N GLU A 219 6.65 -28.33 -1.89
CA GLU A 219 5.88 -28.16 -3.12
C GLU A 219 4.92 -26.97 -3.01
N VAL A 220 4.90 -26.09 -4.00
CA VAL A 220 4.00 -24.93 -4.07
C VAL A 220 2.94 -25.20 -5.12
N CYS A 221 1.68 -25.17 -4.71
CA CYS A 221 0.53 -25.39 -5.57
C CYS A 221 -0.40 -24.19 -5.51
N ILE A 222 -0.73 -23.61 -6.66
CA ILE A 222 -1.60 -22.44 -6.80
C ILE A 222 -2.85 -22.84 -7.60
N LYS A 223 -4.03 -22.56 -7.05
CA LYS A 223 -5.28 -22.66 -7.82
C LYS A 223 -5.39 -21.42 -8.70
N LEU A 224 -5.37 -21.62 -10.01
CA LEU A 224 -5.41 -20.52 -10.97
C LEU A 224 -6.80 -19.88 -11.02
N PRO A 225 -6.88 -18.55 -11.24
CA PRO A 225 -8.13 -17.88 -11.60
C PRO A 225 -8.70 -18.44 -12.91
N VAL A 226 -10.02 -18.38 -13.07
CA VAL A 226 -10.72 -18.94 -14.25
C VAL A 226 -10.09 -18.48 -15.58
N PRO A 227 -9.76 -17.19 -15.79
CA PRO A 227 -9.15 -16.75 -17.06
C PRO A 227 -7.78 -17.38 -17.36
N LEU A 228 -7.09 -17.89 -16.33
CA LEU A 228 -5.76 -18.50 -16.45
C LEU A 228 -5.80 -20.04 -16.33
N ALA A 229 -6.97 -20.65 -16.30
CA ALA A 229 -7.12 -22.09 -16.12
C ALA A 229 -6.40 -22.92 -17.21
N HIS A 230 -6.23 -22.36 -18.41
CA HIS A 230 -5.49 -22.98 -19.50
C HIS A 230 -3.99 -23.16 -19.24
N LEU A 231 -3.43 -22.48 -18.22
CA LEU A 231 -2.05 -22.63 -17.80
C LEU A 231 -1.84 -23.73 -16.75
N ALA A 232 -2.92 -24.40 -16.31
CA ALA A 232 -2.85 -25.42 -15.28
C ALA A 232 -2.04 -26.65 -15.77
N ASN A 233 -1.20 -27.17 -14.89
CA ASN A 233 -0.44 -28.41 -15.13
C ASN A 233 -0.87 -29.56 -14.20
N ALA A 234 -1.88 -29.32 -13.35
CA ALA A 234 -2.43 -30.30 -12.43
C ALA A 234 -3.97 -30.23 -12.38
N GLY A 235 -4.60 -31.24 -11.78
CA GLY A 235 -6.05 -31.34 -11.69
C GLY A 235 -6.72 -30.13 -11.00
N HIS A 236 -8.00 -29.92 -11.31
CA HIS A 236 -8.86 -28.90 -10.71
C HIS A 236 -8.37 -27.45 -10.91
N GLY A 237 -7.75 -27.16 -12.07
CA GLY A 237 -7.27 -25.82 -12.41
C GLY A 237 -6.10 -25.36 -11.54
N ARG A 238 -5.25 -26.27 -11.14
CA ARG A 238 -4.07 -25.99 -10.30
C ARG A 238 -2.80 -25.94 -11.14
N TYR A 239 -1.87 -25.13 -10.67
CA TYR A 239 -0.49 -25.11 -11.15
C TYR A 239 0.45 -25.47 -10.01
N VAL A 240 1.26 -26.47 -10.23
CA VAL A 240 2.32 -26.90 -9.29
C VAL A 240 3.64 -26.40 -9.82
N LEU A 241 4.35 -25.62 -9.02
CA LEU A 241 5.67 -25.13 -9.38
C LEU A 241 6.67 -26.29 -9.44
N THR A 242 7.53 -26.26 -10.45
CA THR A 242 8.63 -27.23 -10.59
C THR A 242 9.64 -27.07 -9.45
N SER A 243 9.87 -25.81 -9.04
CA SER A 243 10.77 -25.47 -7.93
C SER A 243 10.08 -25.72 -6.57
N ARG A 244 10.87 -26.19 -5.62
CA ARG A 244 10.42 -26.41 -4.24
C ARG A 244 10.98 -25.37 -3.29
N ILE A 245 10.22 -25.02 -2.25
CA ILE A 245 10.69 -24.19 -1.14
C ILE A 245 11.46 -25.07 -0.18
N SER A 246 12.67 -24.68 0.18
CA SER A 246 13.44 -25.30 1.26
C SER A 246 13.34 -24.39 2.49
N PHE A 247 12.63 -24.82 3.51
CA PHE A 247 12.57 -24.08 4.77
C PHE A 247 13.89 -24.29 5.53
N ALA A 248 14.66 -23.22 5.73
CA ALA A 248 15.94 -23.24 6.44
C ALA A 248 15.75 -23.57 7.94
N HIS A 249 14.58 -23.29 8.49
CA HIS A 249 14.22 -23.63 9.85
C HIS A 249 12.96 -24.51 9.83
N ARG A 250 13.13 -25.77 10.16
CA ARG A 250 11.98 -26.60 10.57
C ARG A 250 11.49 -26.00 11.88
N GLY A 251 10.34 -25.39 11.85
CA GLY A 251 9.73 -24.86 13.06
C GLY A 251 9.64 -25.95 14.14
N ALA A 252 10.03 -25.57 15.33
CA ALA A 252 9.87 -26.41 16.51
C ALA A 252 8.39 -26.63 16.81
#